data_b1d59324d0eec49b9e90a75bfb9a7e72
#
_entry.id   b1d59324d0eec49b9e90a75bfb9a7e72
#
_cell.length_a   1.000
_cell.length_b   1.000
_cell.length_c   1.000
_cell.angle_alpha   90.00
_cell.angle_beta   90.00
_cell.angle_gamma   90.00
#
_symmetry.space_group_name_H-M   'P 1'
#
loop_
_entity.id
_entity.type
_entity.pdbx_description
1 polymer ?
#
loop_
_entity_poly.entity_id
_entity_poly.type
_entity_poly.pdbx_seq_one_letter_code
_entity_poly.pdbx_strand_id
1 'polypeptide(L)'
;ISEIGIIVGDTKQEIKQVTGDGSRWGLNVTYIEQAAPLGLAHAVKISEEFLGDESFVMYLGDNILKSGITSLVEEFQQKKPNSLILLTEVPNPQMFGVAELEDGRVVRLVEKPEEPASNLALVGVYMFDSHIFEAVKAIKPSWRNELEITDAIQYLVENGYEVHPHLVTGWWKDTGKIEDLLDANRLILETISGKIRGKVDANSRINGNVLLEQGAVVKNSIIRGPAIIGENSEITDSYIGPFTSIQNDCKIILTEIENSIVLEKSEIVEVGSRIDESLIGREVKIFKCPPKPSVYRFMVGDKSEIGIK
;
A
#
# COMPACT_ATOMS: atom_id res chain seq x y z
N ILE A 1 -0.74 20.34 0.24
CA ILE A 1 0.08 19.83 1.36
C ILE A 1 1.52 19.84 0.90
N SER A 2 2.39 20.50 1.64
CA SER A 2 3.83 20.60 1.34
C SER A 2 4.72 20.08 2.48
N GLU A 3 4.20 20.09 3.70
CA GLU A 3 4.88 19.57 4.89
C GLU A 3 4.38 18.18 5.22
N ILE A 4 5.29 17.21 5.36
CA ILE A 4 4.96 15.81 5.68
C ILE A 4 5.78 15.33 6.86
N GLY A 5 5.09 14.87 7.91
CA GLY A 5 5.68 14.13 9.01
C GLY A 5 5.57 12.62 8.74
N ILE A 6 6.69 11.91 8.65
CA ILE A 6 6.69 10.45 8.53
C ILE A 6 7.05 9.84 9.87
N ILE A 7 6.08 9.10 10.42
CA ILE A 7 6.31 8.32 11.64
C ILE A 7 7.16 7.10 11.30
N VAL A 8 8.27 6.93 11.99
CA VAL A 8 9.24 5.87 11.73
C VAL A 8 9.58 5.11 13.01
N GLY A 9 9.81 3.81 12.88
CA GLY A 9 10.28 2.91 13.93
C GLY A 9 11.56 2.19 13.49
N ASP A 10 11.57 0.87 13.62
CA ASP A 10 12.73 0.01 13.32
C ASP A 10 13.20 0.11 11.86
N THR A 11 12.28 0.37 10.92
CA THR A 11 12.56 0.54 9.47
C THR A 11 12.95 1.96 9.07
N LYS A 12 13.34 2.80 10.03
CA LYS A 12 13.69 4.22 9.83
C LYS A 12 14.71 4.46 8.71
N GLN A 13 15.74 3.61 8.63
CA GLN A 13 16.83 3.81 7.67
C GLN A 13 16.35 3.53 6.24
N GLU A 14 15.59 2.44 6.05
CA GLU A 14 15.02 2.05 4.76
C GLU A 14 14.05 3.11 4.25
N ILE A 15 13.17 3.59 5.12
CA ILE A 15 12.22 4.65 4.77
C ILE A 15 12.97 5.93 4.37
N LYS A 16 14.00 6.34 5.14
CA LYS A 16 14.82 7.51 4.81
C LYS A 16 15.57 7.38 3.49
N GLN A 17 16.08 6.19 3.17
CA GLN A 17 16.76 5.95 1.89
C GLN A 17 15.81 6.11 0.70
N VAL A 18 14.55 5.68 0.85
CA VAL A 18 13.56 5.75 -0.22
C VAL A 18 12.94 7.13 -0.34
N THR A 19 12.59 7.78 0.77
CA THR A 19 11.86 9.06 0.75
C THR A 19 12.76 10.29 0.71
N GLY A 20 13.98 10.20 1.27
CA GLY A 20 14.91 11.34 1.32
C GLY A 20 14.33 12.52 2.09
N ASP A 21 14.63 13.72 1.64
CA ASP A 21 14.11 14.98 2.21
C ASP A 21 12.77 15.43 1.59
N GLY A 22 12.23 14.67 0.63
CA GLY A 22 11.00 14.98 -0.08
C GLY A 22 11.16 15.92 -1.28
N SER A 23 12.32 16.51 -1.49
CA SER A 23 12.57 17.53 -2.53
C SER A 23 12.24 17.05 -3.95
N ARG A 24 12.46 15.74 -4.25
CA ARG A 24 12.11 15.15 -5.55
C ARG A 24 10.61 15.21 -5.89
N TRP A 25 9.76 15.40 -4.89
CA TRP A 25 8.31 15.59 -5.06
C TRP A 25 7.84 17.01 -4.74
N GLY A 26 8.77 17.93 -4.46
CA GLY A 26 8.43 19.29 -4.04
C GLY A 26 7.84 19.36 -2.63
N LEU A 27 8.24 18.44 -1.75
CA LEU A 27 7.76 18.32 -0.38
C LEU A 27 8.91 18.53 0.61
N ASN A 28 8.57 18.91 1.85
CA ASN A 28 9.47 18.91 2.99
C ASN A 28 9.11 17.73 3.90
N VAL A 29 10.04 16.80 4.10
CA VAL A 29 9.82 15.62 4.93
C VAL A 29 10.52 15.75 6.27
N THR A 30 9.76 15.62 7.35
CA THR A 30 10.25 15.51 8.73
C THR A 30 10.00 14.07 9.22
N TYR A 31 11.02 13.47 9.86
CA TYR A 31 10.91 12.12 10.42
C TYR A 31 10.70 12.19 11.92
N ILE A 32 9.58 11.63 12.38
CA ILE A 32 9.17 11.59 13.77
C ILE A 32 9.33 10.15 14.27
N GLU A 33 10.17 9.95 15.29
CA GLU A 33 10.49 8.61 15.77
C GLU A 33 9.49 8.13 16.80
N GLN A 34 8.86 6.98 16.52
CA GLN A 34 8.07 6.23 17.48
C GLN A 34 8.92 5.07 18.03
N ALA A 35 9.30 5.14 19.29
CA ALA A 35 10.26 4.21 19.89
C ALA A 35 9.75 2.75 20.01
N ALA A 36 8.42 2.53 19.96
CA ALA A 36 7.79 1.23 19.98
C ALA A 36 6.39 1.32 19.32
N PRO A 37 5.78 0.22 18.90
CA PRO A 37 4.43 0.20 18.30
C PRO A 37 3.36 0.44 19.38
N LEU A 38 3.22 1.68 19.83
CA LEU A 38 2.31 2.09 20.91
C LEU A 38 0.92 2.54 20.43
N GLY A 39 0.60 2.29 19.16
CA GLY A 39 -0.69 2.59 18.54
C GLY A 39 -0.72 3.89 17.75
N LEU A 40 -1.81 4.06 16.98
CA LEU A 40 -1.97 5.18 16.04
C LEU A 40 -2.22 6.50 16.76
N ALA A 41 -2.97 6.52 17.85
CA ALA A 41 -3.16 7.74 18.64
C ALA A 41 -1.87 8.18 19.33
N HIS A 42 -0.94 7.25 19.65
CA HIS A 42 0.38 7.62 20.12
C HIS A 42 1.19 8.31 19.01
N ALA A 43 1.08 7.86 17.76
CA ALA A 43 1.74 8.52 16.63
C ALA A 43 1.24 9.97 16.47
N VAL A 44 -0.07 10.22 16.60
CA VAL A 44 -0.64 11.57 16.63
C VAL A 44 -0.07 12.38 17.81
N LYS A 45 -0.04 11.80 19.00
CA LYS A 45 0.44 12.47 20.21
C LYS A 45 1.89 12.96 20.09
N ILE A 46 2.79 12.15 19.56
CA ILE A 46 4.21 12.55 19.39
C ILE A 46 4.44 13.51 18.22
N SER A 47 3.44 13.70 17.37
CA SER A 47 3.48 14.64 16.24
C SER A 47 2.99 16.04 16.60
N GLU A 48 2.52 16.28 17.83
CA GLU A 48 1.93 17.55 18.26
C GLU A 48 2.87 18.74 18.03
N GLU A 49 4.15 18.61 18.35
CA GLU A 49 5.14 19.67 18.14
C GLU A 49 5.34 20.01 16.64
N PHE A 50 5.29 19.00 15.77
CA PHE A 50 5.40 19.17 14.31
C PHE A 50 4.13 19.79 13.71
N LEU A 51 2.97 19.38 14.19
CA LEU A 51 1.67 19.78 13.63
C LEU A 51 1.16 21.13 14.17
N GLY A 52 1.53 21.49 15.41
CA GLY A 52 1.02 22.69 16.06
C GLY A 52 -0.51 22.69 16.16
N ASP A 53 -1.12 23.85 15.89
CA ASP A 53 -2.57 24.04 15.93
C ASP A 53 -3.21 23.84 14.54
N GLU A 54 -2.45 23.40 13.54
CA GLU A 54 -2.93 23.23 12.17
C GLU A 54 -3.80 21.98 12.02
N SER A 55 -4.78 22.05 11.11
CA SER A 55 -5.50 20.86 10.67
C SER A 55 -4.62 20.00 9.76
N PHE A 56 -4.73 18.69 9.89
CA PHE A 56 -3.86 17.77 9.17
C PHE A 56 -4.57 16.52 8.66
N VAL A 57 -3.93 15.84 7.72
CA VAL A 57 -4.31 14.51 7.25
C VAL A 57 -3.37 13.50 7.88
N MET A 58 -3.92 12.51 8.57
CA MET A 58 -3.24 11.30 8.98
C MET A 58 -3.52 10.21 7.93
N TYR A 59 -2.47 9.65 7.35
CA TYR A 59 -2.57 8.64 6.29
C TYR A 59 -1.69 7.44 6.63
N LEU A 60 -2.27 6.26 6.75
CA LEU A 60 -1.52 5.03 6.99
C LEU A 60 -0.84 4.57 5.70
N GLY A 61 0.47 4.32 5.78
CA GLY A 61 1.32 4.07 4.61
C GLY A 61 1.01 2.79 3.83
N ASP A 62 0.25 1.87 4.40
CA ASP A 62 -0.22 0.63 3.81
C ASP A 62 -1.62 0.72 3.18
N ASN A 63 -2.25 1.89 3.21
CA ASN A 63 -3.57 2.10 2.62
C ASN A 63 -3.48 2.66 1.19
N ILE A 64 -4.30 2.15 0.29
CA ILE A 64 -4.41 2.63 -1.09
C ILE A 64 -5.87 2.99 -1.38
N LEU A 65 -6.10 4.24 -1.79
CA LEU A 65 -7.40 4.75 -2.21
C LEU A 65 -7.41 5.02 -3.72
N LYS A 66 -8.40 4.49 -4.44
CA LYS A 66 -8.56 4.72 -5.89
C LYS A 66 -8.65 6.20 -6.24
N SER A 67 -9.43 6.96 -5.48
CA SER A 67 -9.76 8.36 -5.78
C SER A 67 -8.75 9.37 -5.22
N GLY A 68 -7.73 8.91 -4.47
CA GLY A 68 -6.85 9.79 -3.71
C GLY A 68 -7.58 10.54 -2.61
N ILE A 69 -7.01 11.65 -2.14
CA ILE A 69 -7.55 12.41 -0.97
C ILE A 69 -7.95 13.85 -1.27
N THR A 70 -7.80 14.33 -2.51
CA THR A 70 -8.02 15.76 -2.83
C THR A 70 -9.44 16.21 -2.49
N SER A 71 -10.46 15.46 -2.93
CA SER A 71 -11.86 15.79 -2.64
C SER A 71 -12.19 15.72 -1.15
N LEU A 72 -11.53 14.85 -0.41
CA LEU A 72 -11.70 14.71 1.04
C LEU A 72 -11.14 15.92 1.78
N VAL A 73 -9.96 16.41 1.36
CA VAL A 73 -9.36 17.63 1.91
C VAL A 73 -10.26 18.83 1.64
N GLU A 74 -10.80 18.95 0.41
CA GLU A 74 -11.76 20.00 0.06
C GLU A 74 -13.03 19.94 0.91
N GLU A 75 -13.59 18.74 1.13
CA GLU A 75 -14.76 18.53 1.97
C GLU A 75 -14.49 18.94 3.43
N PHE A 76 -13.35 18.53 3.98
CA PHE A 76 -12.93 18.90 5.33
C PHE A 76 -12.78 20.43 5.48
N GLN A 77 -12.15 21.08 4.52
CA GLN A 77 -11.99 22.54 4.53
C GLN A 77 -13.30 23.31 4.40
N GLN A 78 -14.28 22.76 3.67
CA GLN A 78 -15.61 23.38 3.51
C GLN A 78 -16.50 23.22 4.74
N LYS A 79 -16.56 21.99 5.28
CA LYS A 79 -17.43 21.65 6.41
C LYS A 79 -16.83 22.04 7.75
N LYS A 80 -15.52 22.03 7.86
CA LYS A 80 -14.73 22.34 9.08
C LYS A 80 -15.16 21.53 10.31
N PRO A 81 -15.37 20.21 10.19
CA PRO A 81 -15.60 19.38 11.36
C PRO A 81 -14.31 19.28 12.19
N ASN A 82 -14.42 18.81 13.45
CA ASN A 82 -13.22 18.54 14.24
C ASN A 82 -12.47 17.27 13.75
N SER A 83 -13.21 16.33 13.18
CA SER A 83 -12.66 15.16 12.51
C SER A 83 -13.48 14.76 11.29
N LEU A 84 -12.80 14.31 10.22
CA LEU A 84 -13.41 13.59 9.11
C LEU A 84 -12.80 12.21 9.04
N ILE A 85 -13.65 11.19 9.11
CA ILE A 85 -13.25 9.78 9.05
C ILE A 85 -13.79 9.12 7.79
N LEU A 86 -12.97 8.27 7.17
CA LEU A 86 -13.38 7.51 6.01
C LEU A 86 -13.90 6.14 6.45
N LEU A 87 -15.05 5.76 5.90
CA LEU A 87 -15.71 4.49 6.18
C LEU A 87 -15.94 3.72 4.88
N THR A 88 -15.82 2.40 4.96
CA THR A 88 -16.17 1.49 3.85
C THR A 88 -16.81 0.22 4.40
N GLU A 89 -17.69 -0.40 3.60
CA GLU A 89 -18.23 -1.71 3.95
C GLU A 89 -17.21 -2.80 3.71
N VAL A 90 -17.04 -3.69 4.70
CA VAL A 90 -16.13 -4.82 4.61
C VAL A 90 -16.81 -6.12 5.03
N PRO A 91 -16.40 -7.27 4.45
CA PRO A 91 -16.96 -8.57 4.83
C PRO A 91 -16.50 -9.07 6.23
N ASN A 92 -15.38 -8.54 6.72
CA ASN A 92 -14.73 -8.97 7.97
C ASN A 92 -14.51 -7.78 8.92
N PRO A 93 -15.57 -7.09 9.39
CA PRO A 93 -15.44 -5.86 10.18
C PRO A 93 -14.66 -6.05 11.49
N GLN A 94 -14.67 -7.24 12.09
CA GLN A 94 -13.91 -7.57 13.30
C GLN A 94 -12.39 -7.40 13.19
N MET A 95 -11.88 -7.22 11.97
CA MET A 95 -10.44 -6.98 11.73
C MET A 95 -10.05 -5.50 11.81
N PHE A 96 -11.02 -4.59 11.89
CA PHE A 96 -10.86 -3.15 11.76
C PHE A 96 -11.51 -2.41 12.93
N GLY A 97 -11.24 -1.12 13.07
CA GLY A 97 -12.09 -0.23 13.81
C GLY A 97 -13.46 -0.14 13.12
N VAL A 98 -14.55 -0.26 13.88
CA VAL A 98 -15.92 -0.27 13.35
C VAL A 98 -16.67 0.94 13.83
N ALA A 99 -17.41 1.61 12.93
CA ALA A 99 -18.25 2.75 13.23
C ALA A 99 -19.74 2.37 13.20
N GLU A 100 -20.50 2.91 14.15
CA GLU A 100 -21.95 2.89 14.15
C GLU A 100 -22.47 4.29 13.79
N LEU A 101 -23.42 4.33 12.87
CA LEU A 101 -24.05 5.58 12.42
C LEU A 101 -25.53 5.59 12.79
N GLU A 102 -26.00 6.73 13.32
CA GLU A 102 -27.42 7.05 13.48
C GLU A 102 -27.72 8.35 12.74
N ASP A 103 -28.72 8.34 11.89
CA ASP A 103 -29.13 9.50 11.07
C ASP A 103 -27.93 10.15 10.32
N GLY A 104 -26.97 9.31 9.85
CA GLY A 104 -25.78 9.75 9.14
C GLY A 104 -24.69 10.37 10.02
N ARG A 105 -24.80 10.28 11.34
CA ARG A 105 -23.80 10.75 12.32
C ARG A 105 -23.11 9.59 12.99
N VAL A 106 -21.85 9.74 13.28
CA VAL A 106 -21.09 8.77 14.06
C VAL A 106 -21.54 8.84 15.51
N VAL A 107 -22.02 7.72 16.05
CA VAL A 107 -22.45 7.60 17.45
C VAL A 107 -21.51 6.74 18.27
N ARG A 108 -20.85 5.78 17.64
CA ARG A 108 -19.93 4.88 18.32
C ARG A 108 -18.84 4.37 17.40
N LEU A 109 -17.64 4.20 17.98
CA LEU A 109 -16.50 3.54 17.35
C LEU A 109 -15.91 2.52 18.31
N VAL A 110 -15.56 1.34 17.78
CA VAL A 110 -14.94 0.26 18.56
C VAL A 110 -13.79 -0.36 17.76
N GLU A 111 -12.62 -0.48 18.39
CA GLU A 111 -11.47 -1.13 17.78
C GLU A 111 -11.64 -2.64 17.81
N LYS A 112 -11.62 -3.27 16.64
CA LYS A 112 -11.63 -4.73 16.44
C LYS A 112 -12.60 -5.47 17.36
N PRO A 113 -13.91 -5.13 17.31
CA PRO A 113 -14.90 -5.74 18.17
C PRO A 113 -15.06 -7.24 17.86
N GLU A 114 -15.21 -8.07 18.89
CA GLU A 114 -15.53 -9.50 18.72
C GLU A 114 -16.89 -9.68 18.01
N GLU A 115 -17.88 -8.86 18.37
CA GLU A 115 -19.21 -8.80 17.77
C GLU A 115 -19.44 -7.40 17.18
N PRO A 116 -19.14 -7.21 15.88
CA PRO A 116 -19.34 -5.91 15.24
C PRO A 116 -20.83 -5.54 15.12
N ALA A 117 -21.17 -4.31 15.52
CA ALA A 117 -22.54 -3.80 15.40
C ALA A 117 -22.88 -3.30 13.98
N SER A 118 -21.86 -3.11 13.13
CA SER A 118 -22.01 -2.74 11.73
C SER A 118 -20.92 -3.36 10.85
N ASN A 119 -21.04 -3.24 9.54
CA ASN A 119 -20.01 -3.63 8.57
C ASN A 119 -19.14 -2.44 8.10
N LEU A 120 -19.31 -1.25 8.73
CA LEU A 120 -18.60 -0.03 8.36
C LEU A 120 -17.24 0.02 9.07
N ALA A 121 -16.18 -0.33 8.33
CA ALA A 121 -14.81 -0.26 8.81
C ALA A 121 -14.19 1.13 8.59
N LEU A 122 -13.35 1.57 9.53
CA LEU A 122 -12.53 2.74 9.36
C LEU A 122 -11.42 2.45 8.33
N VAL A 123 -11.30 3.35 7.37
CA VAL A 123 -10.19 3.38 6.42
C VAL A 123 -9.03 4.16 7.04
N GLY A 124 -7.80 3.72 6.82
CA GLY A 124 -6.60 4.32 7.43
C GLY A 124 -6.24 5.72 6.92
N VAL A 125 -7.25 6.57 6.71
CA VAL A 125 -7.10 7.98 6.34
C VAL A 125 -8.08 8.80 7.16
N TYR A 126 -7.55 9.77 7.88
CA TYR A 126 -8.28 10.61 8.82
C TYR A 126 -7.89 12.07 8.62
N MET A 127 -8.80 12.97 8.90
CA MET A 127 -8.51 14.40 8.98
C MET A 127 -8.92 14.92 10.34
N PHE A 128 -8.08 15.70 10.96
CA PHE A 128 -8.26 16.23 12.28
C PHE A 128 -7.93 17.72 12.35
N ASP A 129 -8.58 18.41 13.23
CA ASP A 129 -8.12 19.67 13.79
C ASP A 129 -7.33 19.44 15.09
N SER A 130 -6.88 20.49 15.77
CA SER A 130 -6.04 20.39 16.97
C SER A 130 -6.76 19.78 18.19
N HIS A 131 -8.09 19.66 18.21
CA HIS A 131 -8.81 19.03 19.33
C HIS A 131 -8.48 17.54 19.49
N ILE A 132 -7.97 16.88 18.45
CA ILE A 132 -7.51 15.50 18.58
C ILE A 132 -6.37 15.35 19.62
N PHE A 133 -5.57 16.38 19.86
CA PHE A 133 -4.48 16.32 20.86
C PHE A 133 -5.03 16.25 22.29
N GLU A 134 -6.20 16.81 22.56
CA GLU A 134 -6.89 16.61 23.83
C GLU A 134 -7.32 15.15 23.99
N ALA A 135 -7.94 14.59 22.95
CA ALA A 135 -8.40 13.21 22.94
C ALA A 135 -7.25 12.20 23.16
N VAL A 136 -6.15 12.30 22.40
CA VAL A 136 -5.02 11.36 22.53
C VAL A 136 -4.27 11.46 23.85
N LYS A 137 -4.42 12.56 24.58
CA LYS A 137 -3.89 12.72 25.95
C LYS A 137 -4.83 12.14 27.02
N ALA A 138 -6.14 12.08 26.75
CA ALA A 138 -7.17 11.60 27.68
C ALA A 138 -7.36 10.09 27.67
N ILE A 139 -7.20 9.42 26.52
CA ILE A 139 -7.40 7.98 26.37
C ILE A 139 -6.34 7.16 27.09
N LYS A 140 -6.65 5.89 27.34
CA LYS A 140 -5.75 4.91 27.97
C LYS A 140 -5.40 3.80 26.97
N PRO A 141 -4.24 3.12 27.15
CA PRO A 141 -3.93 1.95 26.33
C PRO A 141 -5.05 0.90 26.38
N SER A 142 -5.37 0.34 25.19
CA SER A 142 -6.31 -0.76 25.03
C SER A 142 -5.76 -2.08 25.62
N TRP A 143 -6.55 -3.15 25.49
CA TRP A 143 -6.12 -4.51 25.81
C TRP A 143 -4.91 -4.98 24.98
N ARG A 144 -4.65 -4.33 23.83
CA ARG A 144 -3.47 -4.54 22.98
C ARG A 144 -2.23 -3.80 23.49
N ASN A 145 -2.36 -3.01 24.56
CA ASN A 145 -1.35 -2.10 25.07
C ASN A 145 -0.98 -0.98 24.07
N GLU A 146 -1.95 -0.58 23.23
CA GLU A 146 -1.84 0.48 22.24
C GLU A 146 -2.81 1.63 22.55
N LEU A 147 -2.44 2.85 22.21
CA LEU A 147 -3.36 3.99 22.18
C LEU A 147 -4.08 3.97 20.82
N GLU A 148 -5.35 3.57 20.84
CA GLU A 148 -6.13 3.37 19.63
C GLU A 148 -6.66 4.69 19.09
N ILE A 149 -6.60 4.86 17.77
CA ILE A 149 -7.18 6.05 17.12
C ILE A 149 -8.72 6.05 17.22
N THR A 150 -9.33 4.87 17.20
CA THR A 150 -10.76 4.69 17.41
C THR A 150 -11.23 5.24 18.75
N ASP A 151 -10.46 5.00 19.83
CA ASP A 151 -10.77 5.52 21.16
C ASP A 151 -10.63 7.05 21.22
N ALA A 152 -9.62 7.60 20.53
CA ALA A 152 -9.46 9.05 20.44
C ALA A 152 -10.62 9.71 19.67
N ILE A 153 -11.09 9.10 18.58
CA ILE A 153 -12.23 9.61 17.83
C ILE A 153 -13.52 9.42 18.65
N GLN A 154 -13.67 8.31 19.38
CA GLN A 154 -14.79 8.09 20.28
C GLN A 154 -14.85 9.16 21.38
N TYR A 155 -13.67 9.54 21.95
CA TYR A 155 -13.59 10.66 22.89
C TYR A 155 -14.13 11.96 22.29
N LEU A 156 -13.81 12.26 21.02
CA LEU A 156 -14.34 13.46 20.35
C LEU A 156 -15.87 13.40 20.27
N VAL A 157 -16.45 12.26 19.88
CA VAL A 157 -17.91 12.06 19.81
C VAL A 157 -18.56 12.28 21.18
N GLU A 158 -18.03 11.68 22.24
CA GLU A 158 -18.57 11.76 23.61
C GLU A 158 -18.49 13.17 24.20
N ASN A 159 -17.52 13.98 23.77
CA ASN A 159 -17.35 15.36 24.22
C ASN A 159 -18.04 16.39 23.30
N GLY A 160 -18.86 15.94 22.36
CA GLY A 160 -19.70 16.81 21.53
C GLY A 160 -18.97 17.48 20.38
N TYR A 161 -17.75 17.03 20.03
CA TYR A 161 -17.05 17.46 18.83
C TYR A 161 -17.67 16.86 17.59
N GLU A 162 -17.61 17.57 16.47
CA GLU A 162 -18.18 17.12 15.21
C GLU A 162 -17.24 16.10 14.52
N VAL A 163 -17.67 14.84 14.46
CA VAL A 163 -17.01 13.78 13.70
C VAL A 163 -17.83 13.48 12.45
N HIS A 164 -17.30 13.87 11.29
CA HIS A 164 -17.98 13.74 10.01
C HIS A 164 -17.59 12.41 9.31
N PRO A 165 -18.54 11.48 9.04
CA PRO A 165 -18.28 10.28 8.29
C PRO A 165 -18.30 10.56 6.79
N HIS A 166 -17.33 10.01 6.05
CA HIS A 166 -17.30 9.98 4.60
C HIS A 166 -17.28 8.53 4.10
N LEU A 167 -18.28 8.12 3.34
CA LEU A 167 -18.30 6.80 2.72
C LEU A 167 -17.42 6.78 1.48
N VAL A 168 -16.42 5.91 1.48
CA VAL A 168 -15.46 5.79 0.36
C VAL A 168 -16.17 5.34 -0.90
N THR A 169 -15.99 6.07 -1.98
CA THR A 169 -16.47 5.71 -3.31
C THR A 169 -15.35 5.06 -4.12
N GLY A 170 -15.64 3.91 -4.72
CA GLY A 170 -14.65 3.12 -5.43
C GLY A 170 -14.05 2.03 -4.53
N TRP A 171 -12.79 1.66 -4.80
CA TRP A 171 -12.12 0.65 -3.99
C TRP A 171 -11.08 1.28 -3.05
N TRP A 172 -10.95 0.65 -1.92
CA TRP A 172 -9.90 0.82 -0.94
C TRP A 172 -9.22 -0.52 -0.70
N LYS A 173 -7.92 -0.51 -0.47
CA LYS A 173 -7.15 -1.70 -0.12
C LYS A 173 -6.17 -1.36 1.00
N ASP A 174 -6.23 -2.14 2.06
CA ASP A 174 -5.21 -2.26 3.08
C ASP A 174 -4.17 -3.29 2.59
N THR A 175 -2.89 -2.93 2.60
CA THR A 175 -1.79 -3.79 2.14
C THR A 175 -0.90 -4.25 3.29
N GLY A 176 -1.48 -4.46 4.46
CA GLY A 176 -0.78 -4.88 5.68
C GLY A 176 -0.17 -6.29 5.62
N LYS A 177 -0.54 -7.11 4.63
CA LYS A 177 0.02 -8.44 4.39
C LYS A 177 0.62 -8.53 3.00
N ILE A 178 1.55 -9.47 2.82
CA ILE A 178 2.24 -9.68 1.52
C ILE A 178 1.24 -10.06 0.42
N GLU A 179 0.26 -10.90 0.72
CA GLU A 179 -0.79 -11.32 -0.23
C GLU A 179 -1.63 -10.13 -0.72
N ASP A 180 -1.87 -9.15 0.15
CA ASP A 180 -2.62 -7.95 -0.20
C ASP A 180 -1.92 -7.09 -1.26
N LEU A 181 -0.59 -7.21 -1.40
CA LEU A 181 0.17 -6.52 -2.44
C LEU A 181 -0.18 -7.02 -3.85
N LEU A 182 -0.42 -8.32 -4.01
CA LEU A 182 -0.84 -8.89 -5.30
C LEU A 182 -2.25 -8.41 -5.69
N ASP A 183 -3.16 -8.35 -4.72
CA ASP A 183 -4.50 -7.79 -4.93
C ASP A 183 -4.45 -6.30 -5.30
N ALA A 184 -3.64 -5.52 -4.56
CA ALA A 184 -3.44 -4.10 -4.85
C ALA A 184 -2.84 -3.88 -6.25
N ASN A 185 -1.85 -4.70 -6.62
CA ASN A 185 -1.27 -4.69 -7.97
C ASN A 185 -2.33 -4.93 -9.03
N ARG A 186 -3.21 -5.92 -8.83
CA ARG A 186 -4.32 -6.22 -9.76
C ARG A 186 -5.25 -5.03 -9.92
N LEU A 187 -5.70 -4.44 -8.81
CA LEU A 187 -6.58 -3.27 -8.82
C LEU A 187 -5.96 -2.05 -9.53
N ILE A 188 -4.66 -1.81 -9.32
CA ILE A 188 -3.95 -0.71 -9.98
C ILE A 188 -3.79 -1.01 -11.48
N LEU A 189 -3.39 -2.23 -11.84
CA LEU A 189 -3.18 -2.60 -13.24
C LEU A 189 -4.47 -2.53 -14.08
N GLU A 190 -5.64 -2.75 -13.48
CA GLU A 190 -6.94 -2.54 -14.17
C GLU A 190 -7.17 -1.08 -14.58
N THR A 191 -6.50 -0.13 -13.93
CA THR A 191 -6.66 1.31 -14.22
C THR A 191 -5.65 1.87 -15.21
N ILE A 192 -4.58 1.11 -15.54
CA ILE A 192 -3.54 1.62 -16.43
C ILE A 192 -4.02 1.74 -17.88
N SER A 193 -3.44 2.69 -18.59
CA SER A 193 -3.56 2.82 -20.04
C SER A 193 -2.31 2.27 -20.70
N GLY A 194 -2.45 1.37 -21.65
CA GLY A 194 -1.33 0.80 -22.39
C GLY A 194 -0.53 1.88 -23.11
N LYS A 195 0.80 1.81 -23.02
CA LYS A 195 1.73 2.70 -23.73
C LYS A 195 3.07 2.03 -23.96
N ILE A 196 3.52 2.01 -25.21
CA ILE A 196 4.80 1.40 -25.58
C ILE A 196 5.83 2.48 -25.79
N ARG A 197 6.81 2.55 -24.87
CA ARG A 197 7.97 3.46 -24.94
C ARG A 197 9.28 2.75 -25.20
N GLY A 198 9.29 1.43 -24.99
CA GLY A 198 10.44 0.55 -25.22
C GLY A 198 10.48 0.00 -26.66
N LYS A 199 11.33 -1.01 -26.88
CA LYS A 199 11.53 -1.67 -28.17
C LYS A 199 10.89 -3.04 -28.15
N VAL A 200 10.13 -3.35 -29.23
CA VAL A 200 9.49 -4.66 -29.43
C VAL A 200 9.93 -5.17 -30.79
N ASP A 201 10.45 -6.39 -30.86
CA ASP A 201 10.86 -6.98 -32.13
C ASP A 201 9.66 -7.52 -32.95
N ALA A 202 9.93 -7.92 -34.18
CA ALA A 202 8.89 -8.39 -35.12
C ALA A 202 8.30 -9.77 -34.74
N ASN A 203 8.98 -10.54 -33.91
CA ASN A 203 8.56 -11.87 -33.47
C ASN A 203 7.71 -11.81 -32.18
N SER A 204 7.67 -10.66 -31.52
CA SER A 204 6.96 -10.46 -30.27
C SER A 204 5.52 -9.99 -30.51
N ARG A 205 4.64 -10.31 -29.56
CA ARG A 205 3.24 -9.89 -29.57
C ARG A 205 2.85 -9.25 -28.25
N ILE A 206 2.24 -8.07 -28.33
CA ILE A 206 1.69 -7.36 -27.17
C ILE A 206 0.17 -7.24 -27.35
N ASN A 207 -0.58 -7.70 -26.35
CA ASN A 207 -2.04 -7.69 -26.37
C ASN A 207 -2.58 -7.07 -25.08
N GLY A 208 -3.63 -6.27 -25.19
CA GLY A 208 -4.27 -5.60 -24.04
C GLY A 208 -3.50 -4.38 -23.55
N ASN A 209 -3.82 -3.93 -22.34
CA ASN A 209 -3.21 -2.74 -21.73
C ASN A 209 -1.81 -3.09 -21.17
N VAL A 210 -0.77 -2.79 -21.92
CA VAL A 210 0.62 -2.99 -21.51
C VAL A 210 1.34 -1.66 -21.46
N LEU A 211 1.91 -1.32 -20.32
CA LEU A 211 2.83 -0.21 -20.16
C LEU A 211 4.26 -0.75 -20.28
N LEU A 212 4.92 -0.43 -21.38
CA LEU A 212 6.34 -0.76 -21.63
C LEU A 212 7.15 0.52 -21.51
N GLU A 213 7.98 0.62 -20.49
CA GLU A 213 8.73 1.85 -20.18
C GLU A 213 9.98 2.02 -21.05
N GLN A 214 10.59 3.20 -20.92
CA GLN A 214 11.74 3.60 -21.73
C GLN A 214 12.93 2.66 -21.50
N GLY A 215 13.62 2.30 -22.57
CA GLY A 215 14.78 1.40 -22.50
C GLY A 215 14.43 -0.09 -22.40
N ALA A 216 13.18 -0.44 -22.08
CA ALA A 216 12.75 -1.82 -22.05
C ALA A 216 12.80 -2.47 -23.44
N VAL A 217 13.17 -3.76 -23.49
CA VAL A 217 13.35 -4.51 -24.74
C VAL A 217 12.60 -5.85 -24.66
N VAL A 218 11.77 -6.11 -25.67
CA VAL A 218 10.99 -7.35 -25.78
C VAL A 218 11.40 -8.07 -27.06
N LYS A 219 11.89 -9.32 -26.94
CA LYS A 219 12.37 -10.15 -28.02
C LYS A 219 11.70 -11.51 -28.01
N ASN A 220 11.17 -11.95 -29.14
CA ASN A 220 10.56 -13.27 -29.36
C ASN A 220 9.62 -13.68 -28.20
N SER A 221 8.80 -12.75 -27.73
CA SER A 221 8.02 -12.91 -26.50
C SER A 221 6.56 -12.51 -26.67
N ILE A 222 5.69 -13.00 -25.79
CA ILE A 222 4.30 -12.65 -25.76
C ILE A 222 3.99 -11.96 -24.44
N ILE A 223 3.42 -10.74 -24.49
CA ILE A 223 2.94 -10.02 -23.30
C ILE A 223 1.43 -9.84 -23.44
N ARG A 224 0.69 -10.25 -22.41
CA ARG A 224 -0.74 -10.03 -22.28
C ARG A 224 -1.01 -9.14 -21.07
N GLY A 225 -1.58 -7.99 -21.34
CA GLY A 225 -1.98 -7.04 -20.30
C GLY A 225 -3.31 -7.41 -19.60
N PRO A 226 -3.61 -6.74 -18.49
CA PRO A 226 -2.87 -5.57 -18.00
C PRO A 226 -1.51 -5.95 -17.41
N ALA A 227 -0.43 -5.26 -17.82
CA ALA A 227 0.93 -5.52 -17.35
C ALA A 227 1.82 -4.27 -17.44
N ILE A 228 2.80 -4.18 -16.56
CA ILE A 228 3.84 -3.14 -16.58
C ILE A 228 5.21 -3.80 -16.74
N ILE A 229 6.01 -3.29 -17.66
CA ILE A 229 7.42 -3.62 -17.82
C ILE A 229 8.23 -2.35 -17.61
N GLY A 230 9.00 -2.33 -16.54
CA GLY A 230 9.79 -1.19 -16.10
C GLY A 230 10.97 -0.84 -17.01
N GLU A 231 11.57 0.31 -16.73
CA GLU A 231 12.67 0.84 -17.53
C GLU A 231 13.85 -0.14 -17.64
N ASN A 232 14.48 -0.17 -18.83
CA ASN A 232 15.66 -0.98 -19.16
C ASN A 232 15.50 -2.50 -18.94
N SER A 233 14.29 -3.00 -18.68
CA SER A 233 14.07 -4.43 -18.48
C SER A 233 14.10 -5.20 -19.79
N GLU A 234 14.65 -6.41 -19.77
CA GLU A 234 14.74 -7.31 -20.92
C GLU A 234 13.83 -8.52 -20.76
N ILE A 235 12.94 -8.72 -21.73
CA ILE A 235 12.03 -9.87 -21.83
C ILE A 235 12.40 -10.63 -23.12
N THR A 236 12.92 -11.84 -22.99
CA THR A 236 13.39 -12.62 -24.13
C THR A 236 12.87 -14.06 -24.07
N ASP A 237 12.35 -14.57 -25.20
CA ASP A 237 11.81 -15.94 -25.33
C ASP A 237 10.83 -16.32 -24.22
N SER A 238 9.98 -15.36 -23.81
CA SER A 238 9.19 -15.44 -22.58
C SER A 238 7.70 -15.12 -22.79
N TYR A 239 6.89 -15.54 -21.84
CA TYR A 239 5.50 -15.17 -21.73
C TYR A 239 5.25 -14.37 -20.47
N ILE A 240 4.71 -13.16 -20.61
CA ILE A 240 4.23 -12.34 -19.49
C ILE A 240 2.71 -12.26 -19.57
N GLY A 241 2.04 -12.84 -18.58
CA GLY A 241 0.59 -12.87 -18.47
C GLY A 241 0.00 -11.65 -17.78
N PRO A 242 -1.34 -11.60 -17.67
CA PRO A 242 -2.06 -10.49 -17.06
C PRO A 242 -1.66 -10.29 -15.58
N PHE A 243 -1.91 -9.07 -15.08
CA PHE A 243 -1.68 -8.67 -13.70
C PHE A 243 -0.24 -8.82 -13.22
N THR A 244 0.71 -8.70 -14.16
CA THR A 244 2.15 -8.80 -13.87
C THR A 244 2.80 -7.43 -13.90
N SER A 245 3.52 -7.10 -12.83
CA SER A 245 4.36 -5.90 -12.72
C SER A 245 5.82 -6.31 -12.63
N ILE A 246 6.62 -5.94 -13.63
CA ILE A 246 8.07 -6.12 -13.65
C ILE A 246 8.69 -4.74 -13.52
N GLN A 247 9.49 -4.52 -12.47
CA GLN A 247 10.16 -3.24 -12.21
C GLN A 247 11.38 -3.04 -13.11
N ASN A 248 12.16 -1.99 -12.82
CA ASN A 248 13.27 -1.55 -13.66
C ASN A 248 14.47 -2.53 -13.62
N ASP A 249 15.24 -2.53 -14.70
CA ASP A 249 16.51 -3.27 -14.83
C ASP A 249 16.38 -4.80 -14.60
N CYS A 250 15.17 -5.36 -14.79
CA CYS A 250 14.91 -6.79 -14.65
C CYS A 250 15.25 -7.56 -15.93
N LYS A 251 15.54 -8.86 -15.77
CA LYS A 251 15.86 -9.76 -16.87
C LYS A 251 15.04 -11.04 -16.76
N ILE A 252 14.14 -11.25 -17.75
CA ILE A 252 13.26 -12.42 -17.81
C ILE A 252 13.54 -13.16 -19.11
N ILE A 253 14.08 -14.37 -19.02
CA ILE A 253 14.52 -15.15 -20.18
C ILE A 253 13.99 -16.59 -20.08
N LEU A 254 13.41 -17.12 -21.16
CA LEU A 254 12.90 -18.49 -21.26
C LEU A 254 11.98 -18.83 -20.07
N THR A 255 11.09 -17.90 -19.71
CA THR A 255 10.26 -18.01 -18.52
C THR A 255 8.82 -17.56 -18.80
N GLU A 256 7.87 -18.24 -18.18
CA GLU A 256 6.48 -17.82 -18.15
C GLU A 256 6.13 -17.27 -16.77
N ILE A 257 5.52 -16.09 -16.71
CA ILE A 257 5.11 -15.44 -15.46
C ILE A 257 3.78 -14.70 -15.64
N GLU A 258 2.87 -14.81 -14.68
CA GLU A 258 1.63 -14.04 -14.63
C GLU A 258 1.24 -13.72 -13.19
N ASN A 259 0.30 -12.77 -13.01
CA ASN A 259 -0.29 -12.39 -11.71
C ASN A 259 0.75 -12.20 -10.59
N SER A 260 1.89 -11.58 -10.92
CA SER A 260 3.06 -11.53 -10.06
C SER A 260 3.72 -10.14 -10.05
N ILE A 261 4.48 -9.87 -9.01
CA ILE A 261 5.30 -8.67 -8.88
C ILE A 261 6.77 -9.08 -8.84
N VAL A 262 7.58 -8.48 -9.72
CA VAL A 262 9.03 -8.64 -9.75
C VAL A 262 9.67 -7.30 -9.49
N LEU A 263 10.41 -7.19 -8.38
CA LEU A 263 11.09 -5.96 -8.00
C LEU A 263 12.41 -5.80 -8.77
N GLU A 264 12.95 -4.57 -8.73
CA GLU A 264 14.05 -4.13 -9.59
C GLU A 264 15.29 -5.01 -9.52
N LYS A 265 16.03 -5.06 -10.66
CA LYS A 265 17.28 -5.76 -10.86
C LYS A 265 17.24 -7.28 -10.64
N SER A 266 16.04 -7.87 -10.71
CA SER A 266 15.88 -9.31 -10.58
C SER A 266 16.09 -10.02 -11.91
N GLU A 267 16.71 -11.20 -11.87
CA GLU A 267 17.00 -12.05 -13.02
C GLU A 267 16.25 -13.38 -12.89
N ILE A 268 15.40 -13.73 -13.87
CA ILE A 268 14.63 -14.98 -13.88
C ILE A 268 14.92 -15.68 -15.21
N VAL A 269 15.59 -16.83 -15.17
CA VAL A 269 16.14 -17.46 -16.37
C VAL A 269 15.85 -18.96 -16.38
N GLU A 270 15.27 -19.44 -17.48
CA GLU A 270 15.00 -20.88 -17.72
C GLU A 270 14.18 -21.56 -16.63
N VAL A 271 13.13 -20.91 -16.13
CA VAL A 271 12.20 -21.52 -15.16
C VAL A 271 11.22 -22.41 -15.91
N GLY A 272 11.27 -23.70 -15.63
CA GLY A 272 10.57 -24.73 -16.41
C GLY A 272 9.04 -24.78 -16.19
N SER A 273 8.53 -24.14 -15.14
CA SER A 273 7.10 -24.01 -14.87
C SER A 273 6.72 -22.53 -14.85
N ARG A 274 5.44 -22.24 -15.12
CA ARG A 274 4.95 -20.86 -14.98
C ARG A 274 5.03 -20.40 -13.54
N ILE A 275 5.53 -19.19 -13.36
CA ILE A 275 5.47 -18.46 -12.09
C ILE A 275 4.11 -17.76 -12.02
N ASP A 276 3.38 -17.97 -10.95
CA ASP A 276 2.07 -17.40 -10.70
C ASP A 276 1.92 -16.97 -9.24
N GLU A 277 1.07 -15.99 -8.96
CA GLU A 277 0.78 -15.47 -7.62
C GLU A 277 2.03 -15.23 -6.77
N SER A 278 3.06 -14.61 -7.37
CA SER A 278 4.38 -14.51 -6.74
C SER A 278 4.83 -13.07 -6.54
N LEU A 279 5.47 -12.82 -5.38
CA LEU A 279 6.18 -11.59 -5.09
C LEU A 279 7.68 -11.89 -5.02
N ILE A 280 8.43 -11.34 -5.97
CA ILE A 280 9.88 -11.54 -6.11
C ILE A 280 10.59 -10.24 -5.71
N GLY A 281 11.42 -10.32 -4.69
CA GLY A 281 12.15 -9.19 -4.11
C GLY A 281 13.17 -8.55 -5.06
N ARG A 282 13.89 -7.54 -4.56
CA ARG A 282 14.95 -6.86 -5.33
C ARG A 282 16.18 -7.73 -5.49
N GLU A 283 16.83 -7.64 -6.66
CA GLU A 283 18.12 -8.31 -6.95
C GLU A 283 18.05 -9.84 -6.77
N VAL A 284 16.86 -10.44 -6.87
CA VAL A 284 16.66 -11.88 -6.76
C VAL A 284 17.07 -12.57 -8.05
N LYS A 285 17.75 -13.72 -7.92
CA LYS A 285 18.12 -14.57 -9.04
C LYS A 285 17.42 -15.91 -8.95
N ILE A 286 16.58 -16.21 -9.94
CA ILE A 286 15.91 -17.50 -10.10
C ILE A 286 16.38 -18.10 -11.42
N PHE A 287 16.99 -19.27 -11.35
CA PHE A 287 17.55 -19.91 -12.54
C PHE A 287 17.54 -21.43 -12.42
N LYS A 288 17.53 -22.08 -13.56
CA LYS A 288 17.63 -23.53 -13.64
C LYS A 288 19.02 -23.99 -13.27
N CYS A 289 19.12 -24.88 -12.29
CA CYS A 289 20.38 -25.54 -11.95
C CYS A 289 20.81 -26.53 -13.05
N PRO A 290 22.12 -26.86 -13.17
CA PRO A 290 22.58 -27.92 -14.06
C PRO A 290 21.82 -29.23 -13.81
N PRO A 291 21.57 -30.06 -14.87
CA PRO A 291 20.75 -31.26 -14.75
C PRO A 291 21.35 -32.36 -13.87
N LYS A 292 22.67 -32.28 -13.60
CA LYS A 292 23.39 -33.26 -12.76
C LYS A 292 24.41 -32.56 -11.87
N PRO A 293 24.46 -32.82 -10.56
CA PRO A 293 23.39 -33.54 -9.83
C PRO A 293 22.07 -32.75 -9.82
N SER A 294 20.93 -33.44 -9.82
CA SER A 294 19.61 -32.81 -9.68
C SER A 294 19.47 -32.33 -8.24
N VAL A 295 19.51 -31.02 -8.04
CA VAL A 295 19.47 -30.40 -6.72
C VAL A 295 18.63 -29.13 -6.74
N TYR A 296 17.97 -28.84 -5.65
CA TYR A 296 17.49 -27.50 -5.34
C TYR A 296 18.55 -26.76 -4.50
N ARG A 297 18.80 -25.52 -4.82
CA ARG A 297 19.70 -24.67 -4.03
C ARG A 297 18.93 -23.41 -3.64
N PHE A 298 18.75 -23.20 -2.35
CA PHE A 298 18.07 -22.03 -1.80
C PHE A 298 19.05 -21.16 -1.01
N MET A 299 19.03 -19.86 -1.26
CA MET A 299 19.60 -18.82 -0.42
C MET A 299 18.51 -17.78 -0.23
N VAL A 300 17.77 -17.91 0.86
CA VAL A 300 16.54 -17.17 1.13
C VAL A 300 16.64 -16.45 2.46
N GLY A 301 15.91 -15.36 2.60
CA GLY A 301 15.83 -14.58 3.83
C GLY A 301 14.68 -15.01 4.74
N ASP A 302 14.47 -14.24 5.81
CA ASP A 302 13.41 -14.47 6.77
C ASP A 302 12.01 -14.37 6.11
N LYS A 303 11.08 -15.20 6.61
CA LYS A 303 9.66 -15.24 6.16
C LYS A 303 9.48 -15.51 4.66
N SER A 304 10.46 -16.15 4.00
CA SER A 304 10.30 -16.60 2.63
C SER A 304 9.41 -17.85 2.57
N GLU A 305 8.49 -17.88 1.59
CA GLU A 305 7.68 -19.04 1.25
C GLU A 305 8.01 -19.48 -0.17
N ILE A 306 8.25 -20.77 -0.40
CA ILE A 306 8.63 -21.31 -1.71
C ILE A 306 7.78 -22.54 -2.02
N GLY A 307 6.94 -22.45 -3.03
CA GLY A 307 6.23 -23.58 -3.62
C GLY A 307 7.09 -24.29 -4.68
N ILE A 308 7.23 -25.61 -4.59
CA ILE A 308 8.00 -26.43 -5.55
C ILE A 308 7.08 -27.50 -6.12
N LYS A 309 7.11 -27.65 -7.46
CA LYS A 309 6.38 -28.68 -8.19
C LYS A 309 7.28 -29.87 -8.49
#